data_83674ed6188837052e2fafc4df24ad94
#
_entry.id   83674ed6188837052e2fafc4df24ad94
#
_cell.length_a   1.000
_cell.length_b   1.000
_cell.length_c   1.000
_cell.angle_alpha   90.00
_cell.angle_beta   90.00
_cell.angle_gamma   90.00
#
_symmetry.space_group_name_H-M   'P 1'
#
loop_
_entity.id
_entity.type
_entity.pdbx_description
1 polymer ?
#
loop_
_entity_poly.entity_id
_entity_poly.type
_entity_poly.pdbx_seq_one_letter_code
_entity_poly.pdbx_strand_id
1 'polypeptide(L)'
;MHAQTNAPATSSRDLIKSLHRRETTQCRIPHAPRAGRTMFTKTLLIDNYDSFTYNLYSFLSDVNGCPPTVVRNDVDWCAIDLAEFDNIVISPGPGRPAIERDFGISSRAILQGGLPTLGVCLGHQGLCQLFGAHVVLAPEPRHGRNSEIFHDQRELFAGLPSPLSVVRYHSLAVEDLPAELEATAWTSDGVLMGVRHRLRPLWGLQFHPESVCTDHGHELLANFRDLTPTHRKGSVPKPRRRRRTLSPYVVETRRIDRRVDPQMVYERLFADGPDSFWLDGSSAVESDARFTIMGDASGPRAEYVTYDVTDGTVLVHRSGVPADKRRVRFFDYLDEQLRIRAVPRSPDLPFSFNLGYVGYLATS
;
A
#
# COMPACT_ATOMS: atom_id res chain seq x y z
N MET A 1 -12.19 0.13 76.98
CA MET A 1 -10.72 0.20 76.76
C MET A 1 -10.51 -0.11 75.26
N HIS A 2 -10.42 0.90 74.42
CA HIS A 2 -10.10 0.79 73.04
C HIS A 2 -8.72 1.40 72.79
N ALA A 3 -7.79 0.56 72.33
CA ALA A 3 -6.49 0.99 71.89
C ALA A 3 -6.54 1.32 70.40
N GLN A 4 -6.38 2.58 70.04
CA GLN A 4 -6.10 3.03 68.68
C GLN A 4 -4.60 2.94 68.44
N THR A 5 -4.22 2.18 67.43
CA THR A 5 -2.84 2.17 66.89
C THR A 5 -2.79 3.07 65.66
N ASN A 6 -2.10 4.19 65.80
CA ASN A 6 -1.75 5.10 64.70
C ASN A 6 -0.65 4.46 63.83
N ALA A 7 -0.92 4.29 62.53
CA ALA A 7 0.10 4.00 61.52
C ALA A 7 0.62 5.35 60.94
N PRO A 8 1.94 5.52 60.72
CA PRO A 8 2.48 6.76 60.21
C PRO A 8 2.23 6.90 58.70
N ALA A 9 1.85 8.12 58.30
CA ALA A 9 1.64 8.52 56.89
C ALA A 9 2.98 8.52 56.15
N THR A 10 3.07 7.68 55.14
CA THR A 10 4.22 7.65 54.21
C THR A 10 4.16 8.87 53.27
N SER A 11 5.24 9.65 53.26
CA SER A 11 5.41 10.87 52.48
C SER A 11 5.42 10.55 50.96
N SER A 12 4.75 11.40 50.18
CA SER A 12 4.69 11.32 48.70
C SER A 12 6.07 11.26 48.01
N ARG A 13 7.14 11.58 48.70
CA ARG A 13 8.52 11.48 48.19
C ARG A 13 9.08 10.06 48.21
N ASP A 14 8.58 9.20 49.09
CA ASP A 14 9.05 7.80 49.17
C ASP A 14 8.36 6.89 48.14
N LEU A 15 7.16 7.26 47.71
CA LEU A 15 6.46 6.58 46.62
C LEU A 15 7.17 6.77 45.28
N ILE A 16 7.75 7.94 45.02
CA ILE A 16 8.46 8.24 43.78
C ILE A 16 9.80 7.51 43.70
N LYS A 17 10.46 7.26 44.81
CA LYS A 17 11.71 6.49 44.83
C LYS A 17 11.54 4.98 44.68
N SER A 18 10.37 4.42 45.02
CA SER A 18 10.08 3.00 44.84
C SER A 18 9.73 2.62 43.39
N LEU A 19 9.26 3.56 42.59
CA LEU A 19 8.94 3.37 41.19
C LEU A 19 10.18 3.39 40.26
N HIS A 20 11.35 3.83 40.76
CA HIS A 20 12.60 3.86 39.99
C HIS A 20 13.47 2.61 40.17
N ARG A 21 12.98 1.58 40.85
CA ARG A 21 13.67 0.29 41.01
C ARG A 21 12.81 -0.87 40.56
N ARG A 22 12.34 -0.86 39.30
CA ARG A 22 11.92 -2.07 38.64
C ARG A 22 12.53 -2.10 37.25
N GLU A 23 13.55 -2.92 37.18
CA GLU A 23 14.04 -3.67 36.01
C GLU A 23 13.86 -3.01 34.63
N THR A 24 14.92 -2.38 34.18
CA THR A 24 15.21 -2.22 32.79
C THR A 24 15.35 -3.62 32.16
N THR A 25 14.22 -4.26 31.83
CA THR A 25 14.23 -5.30 30.82
C THR A 25 14.63 -4.58 29.53
N GLN A 26 15.89 -4.69 29.16
CA GLN A 26 16.38 -4.28 27.86
C GLN A 26 15.54 -5.03 26.81
N CYS A 27 14.53 -4.35 26.29
CA CYS A 27 13.94 -4.71 25.02
C CYS A 27 15.10 -4.67 24.02
N ARG A 28 15.59 -5.84 23.60
CA ARG A 28 16.58 -5.92 22.52
C ARG A 28 15.89 -5.37 21.29
N ILE A 29 16.18 -4.14 20.95
CA ILE A 29 15.94 -3.58 19.63
C ILE A 29 16.63 -4.55 18.66
N PRO A 30 15.91 -5.12 17.68
CA PRO A 30 16.54 -5.92 16.65
C PRO A 30 17.66 -5.07 16.05
N HIS A 31 18.83 -5.64 15.93
CA HIS A 31 20.03 -4.99 15.41
C HIS A 31 19.68 -4.18 14.17
N ALA A 32 19.97 -2.88 14.21
CA ALA A 32 20.07 -2.07 13.03
C ALA A 32 20.96 -2.82 12.02
N PRO A 33 20.55 -2.93 10.74
CA PRO A 33 21.38 -3.59 9.74
C PRO A 33 22.73 -2.89 9.74
N ARG A 34 23.79 -3.71 9.82
CA ARG A 34 25.19 -3.24 9.72
C ARG A 34 25.28 -2.29 8.54
N ALA A 35 25.81 -1.10 8.76
CA ALA A 35 26.13 -0.13 7.73
C ALA A 35 27.07 -0.79 6.68
N GLY A 36 26.46 -1.31 5.61
CA GLY A 36 27.13 -2.03 4.56
C GLY A 36 26.17 -2.27 3.40
N ARG A 37 26.26 -1.42 2.38
CA ARG A 37 25.62 -1.55 1.07
C ARG A 37 24.08 -1.57 1.11
N THR A 38 23.49 -0.44 0.86
CA THR A 38 22.08 -0.35 0.45
C THR A 38 21.93 -1.12 -0.88
N MET A 39 21.46 -2.36 -0.81
CA MET A 39 21.07 -3.11 -2.00
C MET A 39 19.64 -2.66 -2.33
N PHE A 40 19.40 -2.24 -3.55
CA PHE A 40 18.06 -1.98 -4.05
C PHE A 40 17.72 -2.99 -5.14
N THR A 41 16.45 -3.35 -5.17
CA THR A 41 15.90 -4.30 -6.13
C THR A 41 15.10 -3.54 -7.17
N LYS A 42 15.47 -3.67 -8.43
CA LYS A 42 14.74 -3.05 -9.55
C LYS A 42 13.60 -3.96 -9.97
N THR A 43 12.40 -3.53 -9.72
CA THR A 43 11.17 -4.27 -10.08
C THR A 43 10.54 -3.70 -11.36
N LEU A 44 10.18 -4.59 -12.28
CA LEU A 44 9.22 -4.30 -13.33
C LEU A 44 7.80 -4.56 -12.79
N LEU A 45 6.96 -3.54 -12.69
CA LEU A 45 5.56 -3.67 -12.29
C LEU A 45 4.68 -3.60 -13.55
N ILE A 46 4.04 -4.72 -13.91
CA ILE A 46 3.10 -4.79 -15.02
C ILE A 46 1.71 -4.43 -14.49
N ASP A 47 1.16 -3.36 -15.01
CA ASP A 47 -0.16 -2.82 -14.65
C ASP A 47 -1.25 -3.40 -15.56
N ASN A 48 -2.15 -4.19 -14.99
CA ASN A 48 -3.34 -4.72 -15.65
C ASN A 48 -4.55 -3.75 -15.56
N TYR A 49 -4.29 -2.44 -15.55
CA TYR A 49 -5.30 -1.40 -15.45
C TYR A 49 -6.07 -1.42 -14.12
N ASP A 50 -5.35 -1.69 -13.05
CA ASP A 50 -5.92 -1.76 -11.71
C ASP A 50 -5.76 -0.46 -10.93
N SER A 51 -6.80 -0.08 -10.18
CA SER A 51 -6.79 1.13 -9.35
C SER A 51 -5.82 1.03 -8.17
N PHE A 52 -5.44 -0.18 -7.74
CA PHE A 52 -4.49 -0.42 -6.65
C PHE A 52 -3.05 -0.61 -7.11
N THR A 53 -2.75 -0.53 -8.42
CA THR A 53 -1.37 -0.64 -8.93
C THR A 53 -0.42 0.34 -8.24
N TYR A 54 -0.88 1.57 -7.96
CA TYR A 54 -0.06 2.57 -7.30
C TYR A 54 0.13 2.34 -5.79
N ASN A 55 -0.73 1.56 -5.15
CA ASN A 55 -0.48 1.06 -3.80
C ASN A 55 0.66 0.05 -3.82
N LEU A 56 0.64 -0.93 -4.75
CA LEU A 56 1.78 -1.83 -4.99
C LEU A 56 3.06 -1.06 -5.29
N TYR A 57 2.98 -0.03 -6.15
CA TYR A 57 4.12 0.85 -6.44
C TYR A 57 4.72 1.46 -5.18
N SER A 58 3.87 1.98 -4.27
CA SER A 58 4.32 2.60 -3.02
C SER A 58 5.00 1.59 -2.10
N PHE A 59 4.36 0.44 -1.86
CA PHE A 59 4.91 -0.62 -1.02
C PHE A 59 6.22 -1.18 -1.58
N LEU A 60 6.28 -1.43 -2.89
CA LEU A 60 7.52 -1.88 -3.56
C LEU A 60 8.62 -0.82 -3.48
N SER A 61 8.29 0.47 -3.59
CA SER A 61 9.27 1.55 -3.45
C SER A 61 9.92 1.56 -2.07
N ASP A 62 9.10 1.38 -1.03
CA ASP A 62 9.55 1.34 0.36
C ASP A 62 10.41 0.10 0.64
N VAL A 63 9.94 -1.06 0.21
CA VAL A 63 10.61 -2.35 0.43
C VAL A 63 11.92 -2.45 -0.36
N ASN A 64 11.92 -2.04 -1.62
CA ASN A 64 13.05 -2.20 -2.53
C ASN A 64 14.08 -1.07 -2.43
N GLY A 65 13.76 0.03 -1.73
CA GLY A 65 14.61 1.21 -1.63
C GLY A 65 14.72 2.02 -2.94
N CYS A 66 13.96 1.66 -3.97
CA CYS A 66 13.81 2.40 -5.21
C CYS A 66 12.43 2.13 -5.85
N PRO A 67 11.86 3.11 -6.57
CA PRO A 67 10.59 2.95 -7.24
C PRO A 67 10.64 1.86 -8.32
N PRO A 68 9.60 1.02 -8.46
CA PRO A 68 9.47 0.11 -9.60
C PRO A 68 9.24 0.88 -10.91
N THR A 69 9.59 0.27 -12.03
CA THR A 69 9.20 0.76 -13.35
C THR A 69 7.83 0.18 -13.70
N VAL A 70 6.85 1.05 -13.89
CA VAL A 70 5.49 0.63 -14.25
C VAL A 70 5.34 0.61 -15.76
N VAL A 71 4.83 -0.50 -16.29
CA VAL A 71 4.42 -0.64 -17.70
C VAL A 71 3.01 -1.22 -17.76
N ARG A 72 2.22 -0.81 -18.75
CA ARG A 72 0.89 -1.39 -18.94
C ARG A 72 0.97 -2.75 -19.64
N ASN A 73 -0.05 -3.57 -19.45
CA ASN A 73 -0.08 -4.93 -20.00
C ASN A 73 -0.24 -4.98 -21.53
N ASP A 74 -0.53 -3.84 -22.17
CA ASP A 74 -0.74 -3.70 -23.63
C ASP A 74 0.48 -3.13 -24.38
N VAL A 75 1.61 -2.91 -23.71
CA VAL A 75 2.85 -2.46 -24.37
C VAL A 75 3.47 -3.60 -25.18
N ASP A 76 4.33 -3.25 -26.13
CA ASP A 76 5.11 -4.26 -26.85
C ASP A 76 6.13 -4.92 -25.90
N TRP A 77 5.99 -6.24 -25.71
CA TRP A 77 6.91 -7.03 -24.90
C TRP A 77 8.38 -6.92 -25.35
N CYS A 78 8.61 -6.81 -26.65
CA CYS A 78 9.96 -6.70 -27.21
C CYS A 78 10.63 -5.35 -26.91
N ALA A 79 9.86 -4.35 -26.51
CA ALA A 79 10.39 -3.05 -26.11
C ALA A 79 10.92 -3.03 -24.67
N ILE A 80 10.73 -4.09 -23.88
CA ILE A 80 11.14 -4.18 -22.50
C ILE A 80 12.51 -4.86 -22.42
N ASP A 81 13.53 -4.14 -21.98
CA ASP A 81 14.83 -4.73 -21.67
C ASP A 81 14.79 -5.37 -20.26
N LEU A 82 14.54 -6.66 -20.22
CA LEU A 82 14.46 -7.42 -18.96
C LEU A 82 15.80 -7.44 -18.19
N ALA A 83 16.93 -7.20 -18.84
CA ALA A 83 18.22 -7.13 -18.17
C ALA A 83 18.34 -5.91 -17.23
N GLU A 84 17.42 -4.95 -17.33
CA GLU A 84 17.35 -3.81 -16.42
C GLU A 84 16.73 -4.14 -15.07
N PHE A 85 16.02 -5.27 -14.93
CA PHE A 85 15.23 -5.62 -13.77
C PHE A 85 15.80 -6.83 -13.03
N ASP A 86 15.51 -6.91 -11.75
CA ASP A 86 15.87 -8.04 -10.89
C ASP A 86 14.68 -9.00 -10.71
N ASN A 87 13.45 -8.46 -10.73
CA ASN A 87 12.21 -9.23 -10.64
C ASN A 87 11.04 -8.54 -11.36
N ILE A 88 9.91 -9.26 -11.43
CA ILE A 88 8.66 -8.80 -12.02
C ILE A 88 7.53 -8.93 -10.99
N VAL A 89 6.68 -7.92 -10.89
CA VAL A 89 5.40 -7.98 -10.18
C VAL A 89 4.29 -7.74 -11.19
N ILE A 90 3.28 -8.61 -11.17
CA ILE A 90 2.09 -8.50 -12.02
C ILE A 90 0.93 -8.07 -11.14
N SER A 91 0.36 -6.92 -11.44
CA SER A 91 -0.67 -6.29 -10.63
C SER A 91 -1.99 -7.08 -10.62
N PRO A 92 -2.89 -6.78 -9.67
CA PRO A 92 -4.30 -7.04 -9.84
C PRO A 92 -4.83 -6.43 -11.14
N GLY A 93 -6.09 -6.71 -11.46
CA GLY A 93 -6.75 -6.10 -12.60
C GLY A 93 -8.18 -6.58 -12.75
N PRO A 94 -8.99 -5.85 -13.52
CA PRO A 94 -10.34 -6.28 -13.88
C PRO A 94 -10.30 -7.39 -14.92
N GLY A 95 -11.40 -8.14 -15.03
CA GLY A 95 -11.59 -9.11 -16.11
C GLY A 95 -11.08 -10.51 -15.78
N ARG A 96 -10.54 -11.19 -16.78
CA ARG A 96 -10.13 -12.60 -16.71
C ARG A 96 -8.76 -12.82 -17.37
N PRO A 97 -7.90 -13.66 -16.82
CA PRO A 97 -6.56 -13.91 -17.40
C PRO A 97 -6.60 -14.64 -18.76
N ALA A 98 -7.71 -15.31 -19.09
CA ALA A 98 -7.92 -15.92 -20.40
C ALA A 98 -8.15 -14.91 -21.54
N ILE A 99 -8.43 -13.66 -21.21
CA ILE A 99 -8.73 -12.61 -22.18
C ILE A 99 -7.46 -11.81 -22.42
N GLU A 100 -6.96 -11.83 -23.66
CA GLU A 100 -5.72 -11.15 -24.07
C GLU A 100 -5.70 -9.67 -23.66
N ARG A 101 -6.80 -8.95 -23.87
CA ARG A 101 -6.93 -7.54 -23.49
C ARG A 101 -6.75 -7.31 -21.99
N ASP A 102 -7.21 -8.24 -21.15
CA ASP A 102 -7.22 -8.09 -19.72
C ASP A 102 -5.86 -8.47 -19.08
N PHE A 103 -5.08 -9.35 -19.76
CA PHE A 103 -3.84 -9.90 -19.21
C PHE A 103 -2.59 -9.60 -20.05
N GLY A 104 -2.71 -9.41 -21.36
CA GLY A 104 -1.66 -8.93 -22.26
C GLY A 104 -0.29 -9.55 -22.07
N ILE A 105 0.74 -8.70 -21.95
CA ILE A 105 2.14 -9.12 -21.76
C ILE A 105 2.39 -9.87 -20.45
N SER A 106 1.48 -9.84 -19.48
CA SER A 106 1.62 -10.56 -18.21
C SER A 106 1.82 -12.06 -18.44
N SER A 107 1.17 -12.63 -19.47
CA SER A 107 1.35 -14.02 -19.87
C SER A 107 2.79 -14.30 -20.34
N ARG A 108 3.38 -13.40 -21.13
CA ARG A 108 4.77 -13.53 -21.60
C ARG A 108 5.76 -13.35 -20.47
N ALA A 109 5.49 -12.43 -19.54
CA ALA A 109 6.32 -12.22 -18.36
C ALA A 109 6.44 -13.51 -17.53
N ILE A 110 5.34 -14.22 -17.31
CA ILE A 110 5.32 -15.49 -16.58
C ILE A 110 6.04 -16.60 -17.34
N LEU A 111 5.77 -16.75 -18.62
CA LEU A 111 6.29 -17.88 -19.40
C LEU A 111 7.72 -17.69 -19.87
N GLN A 112 8.11 -16.47 -20.26
CA GLN A 112 9.34 -16.16 -20.98
C GLN A 112 10.27 -15.21 -20.21
N GLY A 113 9.80 -14.51 -19.17
CA GLY A 113 10.57 -13.47 -18.48
C GLY A 113 11.85 -13.98 -17.80
N GLY A 114 11.83 -15.21 -17.31
CA GLY A 114 13.01 -15.83 -16.66
C GLY A 114 13.42 -15.20 -15.33
N LEU A 115 12.79 -14.12 -14.90
CA LEU A 115 13.02 -13.43 -13.64
C LEU A 115 12.07 -13.94 -12.55
N PRO A 116 12.44 -13.82 -11.25
CA PRO A 116 11.52 -14.02 -10.16
C PRO A 116 10.25 -13.18 -10.37
N THR A 117 9.10 -13.82 -10.32
CA THR A 117 7.83 -13.17 -10.66
C THR A 117 6.78 -13.42 -9.58
N LEU A 118 6.15 -12.34 -9.11
CA LEU A 118 5.01 -12.37 -8.19
C LEU A 118 3.74 -11.90 -8.92
N GLY A 119 2.73 -12.75 -9.00
CA GLY A 119 1.39 -12.38 -9.48
C GLY A 119 0.47 -12.07 -8.31
N VAL A 120 -0.24 -10.93 -8.36
CA VAL A 120 -1.21 -10.51 -7.35
C VAL A 120 -2.61 -10.53 -7.95
N CYS A 121 -3.56 -11.17 -7.30
CA CYS A 121 -4.97 -11.31 -7.68
C CYS A 121 -5.15 -11.82 -9.12
N LEU A 122 -5.40 -10.96 -10.11
CA LEU A 122 -5.44 -11.34 -11.53
C LEU A 122 -4.11 -11.96 -11.98
N GLY A 123 -2.98 -11.43 -11.52
CA GLY A 123 -1.65 -11.98 -11.78
C GLY A 123 -1.47 -13.41 -11.24
N HIS A 124 -2.00 -13.70 -10.06
CA HIS A 124 -2.05 -15.04 -9.47
C HIS A 124 -2.91 -16.00 -10.30
N GLN A 125 -4.13 -15.55 -10.66
CA GLN A 125 -5.05 -16.34 -11.48
C GLN A 125 -4.44 -16.67 -12.85
N GLY A 126 -3.80 -15.68 -13.49
CA GLY A 126 -3.13 -15.87 -14.76
C GLY A 126 -1.95 -16.83 -14.67
N LEU A 127 -1.14 -16.72 -13.62
CA LEU A 127 -0.07 -17.67 -13.36
C LEU A 127 -0.63 -19.09 -13.27
N CYS A 128 -1.63 -19.31 -12.45
CA CYS A 128 -2.21 -20.64 -12.25
C CYS A 128 -2.82 -21.19 -13.56
N GLN A 129 -3.55 -20.37 -14.30
CA GLN A 129 -4.18 -20.76 -15.56
C GLN A 129 -3.16 -21.13 -16.65
N LEU A 130 -2.04 -20.40 -16.76
CA LEU A 130 -0.98 -20.69 -17.73
C LEU A 130 -0.30 -22.03 -17.50
N PHE A 131 -0.37 -22.57 -16.29
CA PHE A 131 0.12 -23.92 -15.94
C PHE A 131 -0.99 -24.98 -15.93
N GLY A 132 -2.22 -24.63 -16.29
CA GLY A 132 -3.32 -25.58 -16.50
C GLY A 132 -4.37 -25.66 -15.40
N ALA A 133 -4.31 -24.79 -14.39
CA ALA A 133 -5.38 -24.67 -13.40
C ALA A 133 -6.63 -24.00 -13.99
N HIS A 134 -7.78 -24.20 -13.36
CA HIS A 134 -9.03 -23.57 -13.75
C HIS A 134 -9.31 -22.31 -12.94
N VAL A 135 -9.71 -21.23 -13.62
CA VAL A 135 -10.20 -20.00 -12.99
C VAL A 135 -11.72 -19.99 -13.06
N VAL A 136 -12.34 -20.16 -11.90
CA VAL A 136 -13.78 -20.33 -11.72
C VAL A 136 -14.38 -19.19 -10.89
N LEU A 137 -15.71 -19.15 -10.76
CA LEU A 137 -16.36 -18.25 -9.81
C LEU A 137 -16.02 -18.68 -8.38
N ALA A 138 -15.59 -17.74 -7.56
CA ALA A 138 -15.37 -18.00 -6.13
C ALA A 138 -16.66 -18.46 -5.45
N PRO A 139 -16.60 -19.39 -4.50
CA PRO A 139 -17.79 -19.83 -3.74
C PRO A 139 -18.56 -18.66 -3.12
N GLU A 140 -17.83 -17.65 -2.65
CA GLU A 140 -18.38 -16.38 -2.17
C GLU A 140 -17.54 -15.24 -2.73
N PRO A 141 -18.12 -14.36 -3.59
CA PRO A 141 -17.45 -13.13 -4.01
C PRO A 141 -17.21 -12.21 -2.80
N ARG A 142 -15.97 -11.73 -2.65
CA ARG A 142 -15.61 -10.83 -1.55
C ARG A 142 -14.95 -9.57 -2.09
N HIS A 143 -15.48 -8.41 -1.69
CA HIS A 143 -14.97 -7.11 -2.08
C HIS A 143 -14.71 -6.26 -0.83
N GLY A 144 -13.43 -6.02 -0.51
CA GLY A 144 -13.01 -5.22 0.63
C GLY A 144 -13.28 -5.88 2.00
N ARG A 145 -13.36 -7.22 2.05
CA ARG A 145 -13.58 -7.95 3.29
C ARG A 145 -12.33 -8.69 3.74
N ASN A 146 -12.05 -8.61 5.02
CA ASN A 146 -10.97 -9.36 5.63
C ASN A 146 -11.31 -10.86 5.69
N SER A 147 -10.31 -11.69 5.52
CA SER A 147 -10.38 -13.14 5.70
C SER A 147 -9.12 -13.61 6.38
N GLU A 148 -9.24 -14.57 7.28
CA GLU A 148 -8.11 -15.29 7.81
C GLU A 148 -7.63 -16.34 6.80
N ILE A 149 -6.33 -16.37 6.55
CA ILE A 149 -5.68 -17.40 5.74
C ILE A 149 -4.67 -18.17 6.57
N PHE A 150 -4.55 -19.44 6.29
CA PHE A 150 -3.50 -20.31 6.78
C PHE A 150 -2.44 -20.46 5.70
N HIS A 151 -1.17 -20.59 6.08
CA HIS A 151 -0.06 -20.70 5.14
C HIS A 151 1.06 -21.61 5.63
N ASP A 152 1.96 -21.97 4.73
CA ASP A 152 3.04 -22.93 4.95
C ASP A 152 4.24 -22.38 5.73
N GLN A 153 4.24 -21.11 6.09
CA GLN A 153 5.32 -20.39 6.79
C GLN A 153 6.67 -20.40 6.06
N ARG A 154 6.67 -20.58 4.74
CA ARG A 154 7.88 -20.63 3.91
C ARG A 154 7.90 -19.51 2.86
N GLU A 155 9.08 -19.15 2.39
CA GLU A 155 9.29 -18.18 1.30
C GLU A 155 8.54 -16.87 1.53
N LEU A 156 7.49 -16.55 0.75
CA LEU A 156 6.70 -15.31 0.92
C LEU A 156 6.13 -15.18 2.35
N PHE A 157 5.82 -16.30 2.99
CA PHE A 157 5.21 -16.32 4.32
C PHE A 157 6.21 -16.58 5.46
N ALA A 158 7.52 -16.56 5.16
CA ALA A 158 8.53 -16.81 6.18
C ALA A 158 8.49 -15.74 7.28
N GLY A 159 8.39 -16.21 8.53
CA GLY A 159 8.37 -15.33 9.71
C GLY A 159 7.04 -14.63 9.99
N LEU A 160 5.99 -14.91 9.22
CA LEU A 160 4.67 -14.31 9.42
C LEU A 160 3.78 -15.21 10.31
N PRO A 161 2.82 -14.62 11.06
CA PRO A 161 1.87 -15.38 11.85
C PRO A 161 0.90 -16.17 10.96
N SER A 162 0.47 -17.35 11.41
CA SER A 162 -0.60 -18.10 10.78
C SER A 162 -1.62 -18.49 11.87
N PRO A 163 -2.89 -18.09 11.77
CA PRO A 163 -3.51 -17.40 10.65
C PRO A 163 -3.03 -15.96 10.45
N LEU A 164 -3.22 -15.44 9.21
CA LEU A 164 -2.93 -14.07 8.78
C LEU A 164 -4.21 -13.41 8.26
N SER A 165 -4.52 -12.20 8.69
CA SER A 165 -5.68 -11.45 8.20
C SER A 165 -5.32 -10.70 6.91
N VAL A 166 -6.09 -10.96 5.84
CA VAL A 166 -5.85 -10.36 4.52
C VAL A 166 -7.15 -9.86 3.89
N VAL A 167 -7.01 -8.87 3.00
CA VAL A 167 -8.17 -8.32 2.27
C VAL A 167 -8.34 -9.02 0.93
N ARG A 168 -9.60 -9.36 0.63
CA ARG A 168 -10.01 -9.99 -0.62
C ARG A 168 -10.85 -9.02 -1.45
N TYR A 169 -10.52 -8.95 -2.76
CA TYR A 169 -11.27 -8.17 -3.75
C TYR A 169 -11.51 -9.01 -5.01
N HIS A 170 -11.96 -10.26 -4.87
CA HIS A 170 -12.10 -11.14 -6.01
C HIS A 170 -13.43 -11.89 -6.04
N SER A 171 -13.97 -12.05 -7.24
CA SER A 171 -15.12 -12.89 -7.58
C SER A 171 -14.71 -14.19 -8.25
N LEU A 172 -13.43 -14.33 -8.59
CA LEU A 172 -12.87 -15.52 -9.22
C LEU A 172 -11.87 -16.19 -8.26
N ALA A 173 -11.78 -17.51 -8.33
CA ALA A 173 -10.84 -18.34 -7.57
C ALA A 173 -10.17 -19.35 -8.49
N VAL A 174 -9.09 -19.96 -8.02
CA VAL A 174 -8.36 -21.01 -8.74
C VAL A 174 -8.70 -22.36 -8.15
N GLU A 175 -8.99 -23.30 -9.02
CA GLU A 175 -9.20 -24.73 -8.69
C GLU A 175 -8.30 -25.61 -9.55
N ASP A 176 -8.18 -26.88 -9.16
CA ASP A 176 -7.46 -27.94 -9.89
C ASP A 176 -5.99 -27.57 -10.17
N LEU A 177 -5.24 -27.31 -9.08
CA LEU A 177 -3.80 -27.01 -9.21
C LEU A 177 -3.05 -28.16 -9.88
N PRO A 178 -2.31 -27.89 -10.96
CA PRO A 178 -1.45 -28.88 -11.61
C PRO A 178 -0.24 -29.23 -10.74
N ALA A 179 0.42 -30.35 -11.05
CA ALA A 179 1.54 -30.87 -10.26
C ALA A 179 2.76 -29.93 -10.18
N GLU A 180 2.91 -29.02 -11.16
CA GLU A 180 3.98 -28.01 -11.23
C GLU A 180 3.80 -26.90 -10.19
N LEU A 181 2.58 -26.68 -9.72
CA LEU A 181 2.26 -25.67 -8.71
C LEU A 181 2.02 -26.32 -7.33
N GLU A 182 2.29 -25.57 -6.30
CA GLU A 182 2.08 -25.94 -4.90
C GLU A 182 1.28 -24.87 -4.19
N ALA A 183 0.19 -25.26 -3.50
CA ALA A 183 -0.54 -24.36 -2.63
C ALA A 183 0.32 -23.97 -1.42
N THR A 184 0.41 -22.67 -1.16
CA THR A 184 1.19 -22.13 -0.03
C THR A 184 0.32 -21.40 0.99
N ALA A 185 -0.90 -20.99 0.61
CA ALA A 185 -1.88 -20.38 1.50
C ALA A 185 -3.32 -20.70 1.08
N TRP A 186 -4.22 -20.79 2.06
CA TRP A 186 -5.64 -21.10 1.86
C TRP A 186 -6.49 -20.54 3.00
N THR A 187 -7.77 -20.29 2.72
CA THR A 187 -8.78 -19.95 3.73
C THR A 187 -9.28 -21.21 4.47
N SER A 188 -9.97 -21.04 5.59
CA SER A 188 -10.56 -22.16 6.33
C SER A 188 -11.59 -22.97 5.54
N ASP A 189 -12.26 -22.34 4.56
CA ASP A 189 -13.20 -22.96 3.63
C ASP A 189 -12.53 -23.50 2.34
N GLY A 190 -11.19 -23.54 2.31
CA GLY A 190 -10.39 -24.20 1.28
C GLY A 190 -10.14 -23.38 0.02
N VAL A 191 -10.49 -22.10 -0.01
CA VAL A 191 -10.15 -21.24 -1.17
C VAL A 191 -8.64 -21.01 -1.23
N LEU A 192 -8.05 -21.27 -2.38
CA LEU A 192 -6.63 -21.09 -2.64
C LEU A 192 -6.25 -19.60 -2.58
N MET A 193 -5.29 -19.25 -1.73
CA MET A 193 -4.89 -17.86 -1.49
C MET A 193 -3.43 -17.59 -1.81
N GLY A 194 -2.62 -18.64 -1.96
CA GLY A 194 -1.22 -18.51 -2.35
C GLY A 194 -0.70 -19.74 -3.07
N VAL A 195 0.18 -19.52 -4.05
CA VAL A 195 0.85 -20.59 -4.80
C VAL A 195 2.32 -20.26 -5.01
N ARG A 196 3.10 -21.31 -5.25
CA ARG A 196 4.43 -21.23 -5.83
C ARG A 196 4.61 -22.28 -6.93
N HIS A 197 5.46 -22.00 -7.88
CA HIS A 197 5.89 -23.00 -8.85
C HIS A 197 7.06 -23.79 -8.24
N ARG A 198 7.04 -25.14 -8.37
CA ARG A 198 8.02 -26.02 -7.71
C ARG A 198 9.45 -25.86 -8.19
N LEU A 199 9.65 -25.47 -9.45
CA LEU A 199 10.98 -25.43 -10.10
C LEU A 199 11.36 -24.03 -10.59
N ARG A 200 10.40 -23.14 -10.80
CA ARG A 200 10.63 -21.78 -11.31
C ARG A 200 10.40 -20.77 -10.21
N PRO A 201 11.07 -19.63 -10.21
CA PRO A 201 10.89 -18.59 -9.20
C PRO A 201 9.60 -17.79 -9.48
N LEU A 202 8.45 -18.47 -9.37
CA LEU A 202 7.14 -17.89 -9.63
C LEU A 202 6.24 -18.09 -8.41
N TRP A 203 5.61 -17.02 -7.96
CA TRP A 203 4.69 -16.99 -6.83
C TRP A 203 3.41 -16.25 -7.20
N GLY A 204 2.33 -16.59 -6.53
CA GLY A 204 1.04 -15.92 -6.70
C GLY A 204 0.31 -15.74 -5.37
N LEU A 205 -0.29 -14.57 -5.17
CA LEU A 205 -1.15 -14.24 -4.05
C LEU A 205 -2.53 -13.84 -4.58
N GLN A 206 -3.60 -14.51 -4.12
CA GLN A 206 -4.96 -14.18 -4.52
C GLN A 206 -5.49 -12.92 -3.83
N PHE A 207 -4.98 -12.60 -2.66
CA PHE A 207 -5.32 -11.42 -1.89
C PHE A 207 -4.40 -10.23 -2.23
N HIS A 208 -4.72 -9.06 -1.66
CA HIS A 208 -4.03 -7.81 -1.93
C HIS A 208 -3.04 -7.47 -0.80
N PRO A 209 -1.73 -7.75 -0.94
CA PRO A 209 -0.73 -7.39 0.06
C PRO A 209 -0.54 -5.88 0.20
N GLU A 210 -0.90 -5.10 -0.83
CA GLU A 210 -0.80 -3.64 -0.87
C GLU A 210 -1.98 -2.92 -0.21
N SER A 211 -2.97 -3.67 0.28
CA SER A 211 -4.09 -3.07 1.01
C SER A 211 -3.68 -2.72 2.44
N VAL A 212 -4.07 -1.53 2.90
CA VAL A 212 -3.82 -1.07 4.28
C VAL A 212 -4.49 -1.96 5.35
N CYS A 213 -5.49 -2.75 4.96
CA CYS A 213 -6.17 -3.69 5.84
C CYS A 213 -5.64 -5.13 5.71
N THR A 214 -4.58 -5.38 4.94
CA THR A 214 -3.86 -6.64 4.93
C THR A 214 -2.71 -6.56 5.93
N ASP A 215 -2.73 -7.46 6.93
CA ASP A 215 -1.65 -7.54 7.89
C ASP A 215 -0.34 -7.99 7.21
N HIS A 216 0.78 -7.42 7.63
CA HIS A 216 2.11 -7.80 7.16
C HIS A 216 2.34 -7.72 5.63
N GLY A 217 1.63 -6.82 4.93
CA GLY A 217 1.79 -6.66 3.49
C GLY A 217 3.21 -6.24 3.06
N HIS A 218 3.86 -5.36 3.85
CA HIS A 218 5.24 -4.96 3.60
C HIS A 218 6.22 -6.12 3.79
N GLU A 219 6.03 -6.95 4.82
CA GLU A 219 6.87 -8.10 5.11
C GLU A 219 6.73 -9.17 4.01
N LEU A 220 5.53 -9.40 3.47
CA LEU A 220 5.30 -10.28 2.33
C LEU A 220 6.11 -9.83 1.10
N LEU A 221 6.05 -8.54 0.77
CA LEU A 221 6.81 -7.97 -0.35
C LEU A 221 8.31 -7.92 -0.06
N ALA A 222 8.73 -7.74 1.20
CA ALA A 222 10.12 -7.85 1.61
C ALA A 222 10.64 -9.28 1.44
N ASN A 223 9.86 -10.29 1.81
CA ASN A 223 10.19 -11.68 1.58
C ASN A 223 10.34 -11.99 0.07
N PHE A 224 9.46 -11.44 -0.78
CA PHE A 224 9.62 -11.57 -2.23
C PHE A 224 10.91 -10.91 -2.74
N ARG A 225 11.24 -9.72 -2.27
CA ARG A 225 12.53 -9.07 -2.56
C ARG A 225 13.69 -9.97 -2.17
N ASP A 226 13.66 -10.56 -0.97
CA ASP A 226 14.75 -11.38 -0.43
C ASP A 226 14.90 -12.72 -1.15
N LEU A 227 13.81 -13.22 -1.77
CA LEU A 227 13.82 -14.37 -2.69
C LEU A 227 14.38 -14.03 -4.08
N THR A 228 14.58 -12.73 -4.38
CA THR A 228 15.11 -12.26 -5.66
C THR A 228 16.65 -12.27 -5.62
N PRO A 229 17.34 -13.05 -6.46
CA PRO A 229 18.79 -12.99 -6.56
C PRO A 229 19.22 -11.63 -7.12
N THR A 230 19.81 -10.78 -6.31
CA THR A 230 20.35 -9.51 -6.79
C THR A 230 21.69 -9.75 -7.47
N HIS A 231 21.72 -9.70 -8.79
CA HIS A 231 22.94 -9.88 -9.59
C HIS A 231 23.82 -8.62 -9.67
N ARG A 232 23.33 -7.48 -9.18
CA ARG A 232 24.02 -6.21 -9.35
C ARG A 232 24.96 -5.88 -8.19
N LYS A 233 26.24 -6.25 -8.34
CA LYS A 233 27.35 -5.57 -7.67
C LYS A 233 27.56 -4.20 -8.34
N GLY A 234 26.59 -3.30 -8.26
CA GLY A 234 26.69 -1.95 -8.82
C GLY A 234 26.74 -0.92 -7.69
N SER A 235 27.50 0.15 -7.91
CA SER A 235 27.35 1.36 -7.12
C SER A 235 25.89 1.80 -7.20
N VAL A 236 25.29 2.08 -6.03
CA VAL A 236 24.01 2.79 -5.93
C VAL A 236 24.01 3.87 -7.00
N PRO A 237 23.06 3.91 -7.95
CA PRO A 237 22.84 5.16 -8.65
C PRO A 237 22.60 6.13 -7.51
N LYS A 238 23.59 7.03 -7.26
CA LYS A 238 23.33 8.10 -6.29
C LYS A 238 21.96 8.60 -6.70
N PRO A 239 20.96 8.55 -5.80
CA PRO A 239 19.66 9.12 -6.14
C PRO A 239 20.09 10.46 -6.72
N ARG A 240 19.79 10.72 -7.99
CA ARG A 240 20.08 12.02 -8.57
C ARG A 240 19.54 12.92 -7.49
N ARG A 241 20.42 13.62 -6.76
CA ARG A 241 20.02 14.66 -5.83
C ARG A 241 19.27 15.62 -6.72
N ARG A 242 17.99 15.26 -6.99
CA ARG A 242 17.03 16.21 -7.52
C ARG A 242 17.18 17.34 -6.52
N ARG A 243 17.73 18.45 -6.99
CA ARG A 243 17.80 19.68 -6.22
C ARG A 243 16.47 19.73 -5.48
N ARG A 244 16.51 19.56 -4.14
CA ARG A 244 15.35 19.86 -3.31
C ARG A 244 15.05 21.29 -3.64
N THR A 245 14.18 21.52 -4.61
CA THR A 245 13.48 22.78 -4.69
C THR A 245 12.76 22.83 -3.36
N LEU A 246 13.25 23.68 -2.49
CA LEU A 246 12.58 23.97 -1.23
C LEU A 246 11.16 24.31 -1.65
N SER A 247 10.20 23.52 -1.22
CA SER A 247 8.80 23.81 -1.46
C SER A 247 8.56 25.24 -0.96
N PRO A 248 7.92 26.13 -1.72
CA PRO A 248 7.58 27.44 -1.25
C PRO A 248 6.47 27.41 -0.18
N TYR A 249 6.00 26.21 0.15
CA TYR A 249 4.91 25.99 1.10
C TYR A 249 5.47 25.59 2.45
N VAL A 250 4.86 26.12 3.51
CA VAL A 250 5.05 25.73 4.90
C VAL A 250 3.70 25.27 5.42
N VAL A 251 3.67 24.12 6.08
CA VAL A 251 2.48 23.63 6.78
C VAL A 251 2.62 24.05 8.24
N GLU A 252 1.67 24.84 8.69
CA GLU A 252 1.53 25.20 10.10
C GLU A 252 0.51 24.25 10.73
N THR A 253 0.89 23.65 11.85
CA THR A 253 0.03 22.76 12.62
C THR A 253 -0.26 23.35 13.98
N ARG A 254 -1.51 23.25 14.43
CA ARG A 254 -1.91 23.65 15.79
C ARG A 254 -2.69 22.52 16.43
N ARG A 255 -2.18 22.04 17.53
CA ARG A 255 -2.88 21.05 18.36
C ARG A 255 -3.85 21.76 19.31
N ILE A 256 -5.07 21.24 19.39
CA ILE A 256 -6.08 21.70 20.34
C ILE A 256 -6.43 20.51 21.24
N ASP A 257 -6.00 20.58 22.51
CA ASP A 257 -6.24 19.54 23.50
C ASP A 257 -7.63 19.71 24.15
N ARG A 258 -8.68 19.55 23.34
CA ARG A 258 -10.08 19.54 23.82
C ARG A 258 -10.83 18.41 23.13
N ARG A 259 -11.71 17.76 23.88
CA ARG A 259 -12.73 16.89 23.28
C ARG A 259 -13.73 17.77 22.54
N VAL A 260 -13.86 17.56 21.25
CA VAL A 260 -14.81 18.24 20.38
C VAL A 260 -15.69 17.17 19.72
N ASP A 261 -16.95 17.52 19.48
CA ASP A 261 -17.83 16.71 18.65
C ASP A 261 -17.47 16.94 17.18
N PRO A 262 -17.05 15.91 16.42
CA PRO A 262 -16.64 16.07 15.03
C PRO A 262 -17.77 16.60 14.15
N GLN A 263 -19.02 16.17 14.39
CA GLN A 263 -20.18 16.62 13.64
C GLN A 263 -20.39 18.12 13.82
N MET A 264 -20.35 18.59 15.06
CA MET A 264 -20.50 20.02 15.36
C MET A 264 -19.36 20.85 14.72
N VAL A 265 -18.12 20.32 14.69
CA VAL A 265 -17.00 20.99 14.03
C VAL A 265 -17.24 21.09 12.54
N TYR A 266 -17.68 20.01 11.89
CA TYR A 266 -17.97 20.01 10.46
C TYR A 266 -19.08 20.99 10.12
N GLU A 267 -20.21 20.92 10.80
CA GLU A 267 -21.38 21.78 10.58
C GLU A 267 -21.05 23.26 10.73
N ARG A 268 -20.19 23.63 11.69
CA ARG A 268 -19.85 25.04 11.96
C ARG A 268 -18.75 25.61 11.10
N LEU A 269 -17.81 24.78 10.65
CA LEU A 269 -16.60 25.28 9.98
C LEU A 269 -16.57 24.96 8.50
N PHE A 270 -17.21 23.89 8.04
CA PHE A 270 -17.02 23.38 6.70
C PHE A 270 -18.30 23.13 5.91
N ALA A 271 -19.45 22.85 6.57
CA ALA A 271 -20.66 22.41 5.88
C ALA A 271 -21.18 23.38 4.82
N ASP A 272 -21.06 24.69 5.06
CA ASP A 272 -21.46 25.74 4.12
C ASP A 272 -20.31 26.14 3.15
N GLY A 273 -19.15 25.52 3.27
CA GLY A 273 -17.99 25.79 2.41
C GLY A 273 -18.12 25.14 1.05
N PRO A 274 -17.47 25.70 0.01
CA PRO A 274 -17.43 25.08 -1.31
C PRO A 274 -16.67 23.76 -1.25
N ASP A 275 -17.21 22.74 -1.93
CA ASP A 275 -16.56 21.42 -2.05
C ASP A 275 -16.10 20.86 -0.71
N SER A 276 -16.95 20.98 0.32
CA SER A 276 -16.66 20.49 1.65
C SER A 276 -16.65 18.95 1.69
N PHE A 277 -15.78 18.40 2.51
CA PHE A 277 -15.65 16.95 2.67
C PHE A 277 -15.51 16.55 4.14
N TRP A 278 -15.98 15.35 4.44
CA TRP A 278 -15.82 14.68 5.71
C TRP A 278 -15.48 13.21 5.46
N LEU A 279 -14.27 12.82 5.78
CA LEU A 279 -13.80 11.44 5.77
C LEU A 279 -13.74 10.95 7.21
N ASP A 280 -14.63 10.06 7.56
CA ASP A 280 -14.71 9.50 8.90
C ASP A 280 -14.07 8.11 8.98
N GLY A 281 -13.04 7.99 9.78
CA GLY A 281 -12.41 6.73 10.10
C GLY A 281 -13.10 6.05 11.27
N SER A 282 -14.19 5.34 11.00
CA SER A 282 -15.00 4.66 12.02
C SER A 282 -14.46 3.31 12.49
N SER A 283 -13.33 2.85 11.97
CA SER A 283 -12.76 1.56 12.34
C SER A 283 -12.09 1.60 13.71
N ALA A 284 -12.53 0.74 14.62
CA ALA A 284 -11.95 0.55 15.96
C ALA A 284 -10.61 -0.21 15.96
N VAL A 285 -10.10 -0.61 14.79
CA VAL A 285 -8.85 -1.35 14.63
C VAL A 285 -7.70 -0.37 14.44
N GLU A 286 -6.55 -0.66 15.05
CA GLU A 286 -5.33 0.16 15.15
C GLU A 286 -4.66 0.53 13.82
N SER A 287 -5.35 1.24 12.95
CA SER A 287 -4.79 1.77 11.71
C SER A 287 -5.03 3.28 11.60
N ASP A 288 -4.49 3.91 10.58
CA ASP A 288 -4.73 5.33 10.25
C ASP A 288 -6.23 5.67 10.08
N ALA A 289 -7.10 4.65 9.96
CA ALA A 289 -8.56 4.76 9.92
C ALA A 289 -9.22 5.29 11.21
N ARG A 290 -8.47 5.51 12.29
CA ARG A 290 -8.97 6.13 13.54
C ARG A 290 -9.06 7.65 13.51
N PHE A 291 -8.66 8.28 12.42
CA PHE A 291 -8.68 9.73 12.28
C PHE A 291 -9.82 10.18 11.38
N THR A 292 -10.53 11.21 11.81
CA THR A 292 -11.49 11.92 10.99
C THR A 292 -10.79 13.10 10.33
N ILE A 293 -10.94 13.24 9.01
CA ILE A 293 -10.37 14.33 8.22
C ILE A 293 -11.52 15.10 7.57
N MET A 294 -11.54 16.40 7.74
CA MET A 294 -12.56 17.26 7.17
C MET A 294 -11.96 18.57 6.67
N GLY A 295 -12.60 19.20 5.73
CA GLY A 295 -12.16 20.46 5.14
C GLY A 295 -13.09 20.96 4.04
N ASP A 296 -12.70 22.05 3.39
CA ASP A 296 -13.38 22.63 2.25
C ASP A 296 -12.41 23.27 1.26
N ALA A 297 -12.94 23.81 0.16
CA ALA A 297 -12.18 24.51 -0.86
C ALA A 297 -12.20 26.05 -0.69
N SER A 298 -12.48 26.58 0.50
CA SER A 298 -12.55 28.04 0.75
C SER A 298 -11.19 28.73 0.84
N GLY A 299 -10.11 27.98 1.06
CA GLY A 299 -8.77 28.54 1.22
C GLY A 299 -8.20 29.18 -0.04
N PRO A 300 -7.35 30.23 0.07
CA PRO A 300 -6.81 30.94 -1.09
C PRO A 300 -5.89 30.10 -1.99
N ARG A 301 -5.50 28.92 -1.54
CA ARG A 301 -4.68 27.94 -2.28
C ARG A 301 -5.44 26.66 -2.61
N ALA A 302 -6.71 26.61 -2.24
CA ALA A 302 -7.57 25.48 -2.57
C ALA A 302 -7.86 25.47 -4.07
N GLU A 303 -8.00 24.28 -4.61
CA GLU A 303 -8.45 24.07 -5.98
C GLU A 303 -9.36 22.84 -6.04
N TYR A 304 -10.38 22.92 -6.86
CA TYR A 304 -11.25 21.82 -7.21
C TYR A 304 -10.87 21.30 -8.60
N VAL A 305 -10.60 20.00 -8.70
CA VAL A 305 -10.08 19.40 -9.92
C VAL A 305 -11.05 18.36 -10.42
N THR A 306 -11.50 18.48 -11.66
CA THR A 306 -12.28 17.45 -12.36
C THR A 306 -11.51 16.92 -13.55
N TYR A 307 -11.80 15.66 -13.89
CA TYR A 307 -11.22 15.00 -15.05
C TYR A 307 -12.29 14.37 -15.90
N ASP A 308 -12.29 14.69 -17.18
CA ASP A 308 -13.13 14.05 -18.17
C ASP A 308 -12.31 12.98 -18.90
N VAL A 309 -12.68 11.71 -18.68
CA VAL A 309 -12.00 10.56 -19.33
C VAL A 309 -12.22 10.50 -20.83
N THR A 310 -13.32 11.09 -21.32
CA THR A 310 -13.70 11.02 -22.75
C THR A 310 -12.76 11.84 -23.60
N ASP A 311 -12.42 13.06 -23.16
CA ASP A 311 -11.53 13.96 -23.88
C ASP A 311 -10.12 14.06 -23.27
N GLY A 312 -9.85 13.36 -22.18
CA GLY A 312 -8.55 13.36 -21.51
C GLY A 312 -8.18 14.70 -20.91
N THR A 313 -9.17 15.41 -20.37
CA THR A 313 -9.01 16.80 -19.92
C THR A 313 -9.15 16.94 -18.42
N VAL A 314 -8.18 17.60 -17.81
CA VAL A 314 -8.22 18.11 -16.43
C VAL A 314 -8.74 19.52 -16.43
N LEU A 315 -9.75 19.82 -15.63
CA LEU A 315 -10.24 21.16 -15.32
C LEU A 315 -9.85 21.53 -13.88
N VAL A 316 -9.17 22.64 -13.72
CA VAL A 316 -8.73 23.14 -12.41
C VAL A 316 -9.47 24.42 -12.10
N HIS A 317 -10.30 24.39 -11.07
CA HIS A 317 -11.07 25.52 -10.58
C HIS A 317 -10.38 26.11 -9.35
N ARG A 318 -10.22 27.42 -9.33
CA ARG A 318 -9.71 28.19 -8.18
C ARG A 318 -10.60 29.40 -7.94
N SER A 319 -10.75 29.81 -6.70
CA SER A 319 -11.58 30.97 -6.35
C SER A 319 -11.09 32.23 -7.07
N GLY A 320 -12.02 32.94 -7.73
CA GLY A 320 -11.74 34.23 -8.39
C GLY A 320 -10.95 34.16 -9.71
N VAL A 321 -10.71 32.94 -10.24
CA VAL A 321 -9.95 32.77 -11.50
C VAL A 321 -10.74 31.88 -12.47
N PRO A 322 -10.75 32.17 -13.79
CA PRO A 322 -11.33 31.22 -14.76
C PRO A 322 -10.72 29.84 -14.67
N ALA A 323 -11.52 28.80 -14.92
CA ALA A 323 -11.06 27.42 -14.89
C ALA A 323 -9.92 27.20 -15.90
N ASP A 324 -8.85 26.57 -15.45
CA ASP A 324 -7.69 26.19 -16.26
C ASP A 324 -7.92 24.79 -16.86
N LYS A 325 -8.01 24.72 -18.18
CA LYS A 325 -8.23 23.47 -18.92
C LYS A 325 -6.91 22.94 -19.45
N ARG A 326 -6.57 21.69 -19.06
CA ARG A 326 -5.32 21.02 -19.46
C ARG A 326 -5.59 19.66 -20.07
N ARG A 327 -5.07 19.39 -21.25
CA ARG A 327 -5.09 18.07 -21.87
C ARG A 327 -3.91 17.27 -21.35
N VAL A 328 -4.12 16.55 -20.26
CA VAL A 328 -3.11 15.72 -19.57
C VAL A 328 -3.84 14.60 -18.81
N ARG A 329 -3.18 13.46 -18.64
CA ARG A 329 -3.77 12.39 -17.84
C ARG A 329 -3.89 12.83 -16.39
N PHE A 330 -4.98 12.45 -15.72
CA PHE A 330 -5.28 12.89 -14.36
C PHE A 330 -4.13 12.60 -13.38
N PHE A 331 -3.60 11.38 -13.40
CA PHE A 331 -2.53 11.01 -12.47
C PHE A 331 -1.19 11.69 -12.79
N ASP A 332 -0.89 11.98 -14.05
CA ASP A 332 0.30 12.78 -14.39
C ASP A 332 0.19 14.20 -13.85
N TYR A 333 -1.01 14.81 -13.96
CA TYR A 333 -1.31 16.10 -13.36
C TYR A 333 -1.16 16.03 -11.82
N LEU A 334 -1.78 15.04 -11.19
CA LEU A 334 -1.75 14.90 -9.74
C LEU A 334 -0.33 14.71 -9.21
N ASP A 335 0.48 13.84 -9.84
CA ASP A 335 1.90 13.63 -9.48
C ASP A 335 2.71 14.92 -9.60
N GLU A 336 2.52 15.67 -10.68
CA GLU A 336 3.17 16.97 -10.84
C GLU A 336 2.82 17.94 -9.70
N GLN A 337 1.52 18.06 -9.38
CA GLN A 337 1.04 18.97 -8.34
C GLN A 337 1.52 18.55 -6.95
N LEU A 338 1.45 17.27 -6.62
CA LEU A 338 1.97 16.74 -5.35
C LEU A 338 3.48 16.98 -5.22
N ARG A 339 4.23 16.78 -6.30
CA ARG A 339 5.68 17.02 -6.32
C ARG A 339 6.06 18.48 -6.14
N ILE A 340 5.33 19.42 -6.79
CA ILE A 340 5.57 20.86 -6.67
C ILE A 340 5.26 21.36 -5.26
N ARG A 341 4.23 20.78 -4.63
CA ARG A 341 3.72 21.17 -3.31
C ARG A 341 4.28 20.34 -2.16
N ALA A 342 5.14 19.36 -2.45
CA ALA A 342 5.68 18.47 -1.42
C ALA A 342 6.34 19.26 -0.29
N VAL A 343 5.92 19.00 0.93
CA VAL A 343 6.51 19.55 2.16
C VAL A 343 7.02 18.39 3.02
N PRO A 344 8.04 18.61 3.86
CA PRO A 344 8.48 17.59 4.82
C PRO A 344 7.32 17.20 5.74
N ARG A 345 7.24 15.91 6.07
CA ARG A 345 6.29 15.43 7.07
C ARG A 345 6.55 16.12 8.41
N SER A 346 5.49 16.58 9.07
CA SER A 346 5.59 17.05 10.46
C SER A 346 5.79 15.86 11.39
N PRO A 347 6.88 15.79 12.16
CA PRO A 347 7.13 14.68 13.08
C PRO A 347 6.12 14.64 14.23
N ASP A 348 5.43 15.76 14.50
CA ASP A 348 4.51 15.91 15.63
C ASP A 348 3.08 15.43 15.32
N LEU A 349 2.80 15.05 14.06
CA LEU A 349 1.48 14.56 13.67
C LEU A 349 1.40 13.03 13.85
N PRO A 350 0.35 12.53 14.50
CA PRO A 350 0.15 11.10 14.74
C PRO A 350 -0.32 10.32 13.49
N PHE A 351 -0.42 10.97 12.33
CA PHE A 351 -0.85 10.41 11.05
C PHE A 351 0.04 10.88 9.91
N SER A 352 -0.04 10.19 8.77
CA SER A 352 0.81 10.46 7.60
C SER A 352 0.29 11.57 6.70
N PHE A 353 -1.01 11.88 6.75
CA PHE A 353 -1.61 12.91 5.90
C PHE A 353 -1.12 14.31 6.28
N ASN A 354 -0.47 14.98 5.33
CA ASN A 354 0.15 16.29 5.55
C ASN A 354 -0.33 17.30 4.51
N LEU A 355 -1.65 17.39 4.37
CA LEU A 355 -2.35 18.10 3.30
C LEU A 355 -2.16 17.42 1.92
N GLY A 356 -2.97 17.79 0.95
CA GLY A 356 -2.95 17.20 -0.39
C GLY A 356 -4.29 17.30 -1.07
N TYR A 357 -4.58 16.33 -1.92
CA TYR A 357 -5.86 16.20 -2.59
C TYR A 357 -6.72 15.16 -1.90
N VAL A 358 -7.99 15.47 -1.77
CA VAL A 358 -9.02 14.58 -1.28
C VAL A 358 -10.11 14.48 -2.35
N GLY A 359 -10.57 13.30 -2.67
CA GLY A 359 -11.57 13.12 -3.71
C GLY A 359 -11.94 11.66 -3.94
N TYR A 360 -12.73 11.43 -4.97
CA TYR A 360 -13.12 10.10 -5.42
C TYR A 360 -13.03 10.00 -6.94
N LEU A 361 -12.83 8.80 -7.43
CA LEU A 361 -12.89 8.46 -8.84
C LEU A 361 -14.13 7.58 -9.05
N ALA A 362 -15.07 8.05 -9.86
CA ALA A 362 -16.21 7.24 -10.27
C ALA A 362 -15.84 6.49 -11.55
N THR A 363 -16.16 5.20 -11.61
CA THR A 363 -16.19 4.43 -12.85
C THR A 363 -17.59 4.55 -13.44
N SER A 364 -17.72 5.13 -14.62
CA SER A 364 -18.95 5.17 -15.40
C SER A 364 -19.31 3.78 -15.94
#